data_66a1f091284a9414ec7a3fc48cccee9d
#
_entry.id   66a1f091284a9414ec7a3fc48cccee9d
#
_cell.length_a   1.000
_cell.length_b   1.000
_cell.length_c   1.000
_cell.angle_alpha   90.00
_cell.angle_beta   90.00
_cell.angle_gamma   90.00
#
_symmetry.space_group_name_H-M   'P 1'
#
loop_
_entity.id
_entity.type
_entity.pdbx_description
1 polymer ?
#
loop_
_entity_poly.entity_id
_entity_poly.type
_entity_poly.pdbx_seq_one_letter_code
_entity_poly.pdbx_strand_id
1 'polypeptide(L)'
;MFRIFQSFAIVLFCLLSSLSLGQGVNIPSPNWGIGIGNSTRFNGLRFNFIDRNIEEINGLNLTVWYDKNFEDHTGTFKGLGIGVPVAVGTKNRYGVSAGIFAVGAGNDLAGVNIGGLAVGGGRNVAGFNVGGLAVGAGGNIRGFNLGVLAVGSGNHLTGINVGGIAVGAGGNITGLNFGGLAVGSGGNITGVNLSVLVVGSGESIRGISVSGLVVGAGETVSGINIGGLVVGAGESVNGINLSALAVGSSEIRGMSAALVVGGEEVTGFSVAPAYFRITGENGAMKGIALSAFNHIKGFQQGLAIGIVNYAFEISGIQIGLLNYVRENRKGLRLLPVFNARFD
;
A
#
# COMPACT_ATOMS: atom_id res chain seq x y z
N MET A 1 60.82 -30.66 -25.76
CA MET A 1 59.94 -29.68 -25.19
C MET A 1 58.84 -29.19 -26.17
N PHE A 2 59.20 -28.85 -27.41
CA PHE A 2 58.24 -28.36 -28.41
C PHE A 2 57.09 -29.34 -28.78
N ARG A 3 57.36 -30.64 -28.86
CA ARG A 3 56.32 -31.67 -29.14
C ARG A 3 55.32 -31.88 -28.02
N ILE A 4 55.70 -31.66 -26.74
CA ILE A 4 54.80 -31.79 -25.60
C ILE A 4 53.83 -30.57 -25.57
N PHE A 5 54.35 -29.40 -25.96
CA PHE A 5 53.50 -28.20 -26.02
C PHE A 5 52.50 -28.25 -27.21
N GLN A 6 52.90 -28.82 -28.36
CA GLN A 6 52.00 -29.08 -29.44
C GLN A 6 50.91 -30.10 -29.12
N SER A 7 51.29 -31.19 -28.45
CA SER A 7 50.31 -32.20 -28.01
C SER A 7 49.35 -31.64 -26.97
N PHE A 8 49.82 -30.81 -26.04
CA PHE A 8 48.99 -30.15 -25.07
C PHE A 8 48.03 -29.14 -25.71
N ALA A 9 48.52 -28.36 -26.69
CA ALA A 9 47.71 -27.41 -27.46
C ALA A 9 46.62 -28.11 -28.33
N ILE A 10 46.96 -29.27 -28.92
CA ILE A 10 46.02 -30.05 -29.69
C ILE A 10 44.96 -30.71 -28.77
N VAL A 11 45.34 -31.23 -27.63
CA VAL A 11 44.42 -31.77 -26.65
C VAL A 11 43.50 -30.65 -26.09
N LEU A 12 44.09 -29.48 -25.78
CA LEU A 12 43.29 -28.34 -25.35
C LEU A 12 42.34 -27.85 -26.44
N PHE A 13 42.78 -27.83 -27.73
CA PHE A 13 41.95 -27.45 -28.85
C PHE A 13 40.86 -28.52 -29.14
N CYS A 14 41.15 -29.78 -29.03
CA CYS A 14 40.15 -30.87 -29.14
C CYS A 14 39.14 -30.85 -27.95
N LEU A 15 39.58 -30.51 -26.76
CA LEU A 15 38.69 -30.29 -25.61
C LEU A 15 37.80 -29.05 -25.82
N LEU A 16 38.32 -28.01 -26.43
CA LEU A 16 37.55 -26.80 -26.78
C LEU A 16 36.59 -27.00 -27.97
N SER A 17 36.92 -27.88 -28.91
CA SER A 17 36.06 -28.17 -30.08
C SER A 17 34.91 -29.14 -29.81
N SER A 18 34.94 -29.89 -28.69
CA SER A 18 33.84 -30.72 -28.25
C SER A 18 32.80 -29.92 -27.42
N LEU A 19 33.05 -28.64 -27.17
CA LEU A 19 32.10 -27.72 -26.55
C LEU A 19 31.01 -27.39 -27.59
N SER A 20 29.91 -28.12 -27.57
CA SER A 20 28.70 -27.67 -28.25
C SER A 20 28.36 -26.25 -27.73
N LEU A 21 28.23 -25.30 -28.64
CA LEU A 21 28.05 -23.86 -28.40
C LEU A 21 26.79 -23.47 -27.57
N GLY A 22 26.36 -24.31 -26.64
CA GLY A 22 25.20 -24.09 -25.77
C GLY A 22 25.36 -24.58 -24.34
N GLN A 23 26.41 -25.30 -23.99
CA GLN A 23 26.61 -25.80 -22.62
C GLN A 23 27.91 -25.27 -22.03
N GLY A 24 27.88 -24.88 -20.73
CA GLY A 24 29.06 -24.38 -20.02
C GLY A 24 30.11 -25.45 -19.74
N VAL A 25 31.33 -25.02 -19.41
CA VAL A 25 32.40 -25.87 -18.89
C VAL A 25 32.29 -25.92 -17.38
N ASN A 26 32.16 -27.12 -16.83
CA ASN A 26 31.98 -27.35 -15.40
C ASN A 26 33.07 -28.28 -14.85
N ILE A 27 33.63 -27.96 -13.70
CA ILE A 27 34.71 -28.69 -13.03
C ILE A 27 34.36 -28.82 -11.55
N PRO A 28 34.46 -30.02 -10.91
CA PRO A 28 34.87 -31.31 -11.46
C PRO A 28 33.75 -32.12 -12.13
N SER A 29 32.49 -31.65 -12.07
CA SER A 29 31.33 -32.40 -12.57
C SER A 29 30.44 -31.52 -13.46
N PRO A 30 29.70 -32.09 -14.42
CA PRO A 30 28.75 -31.38 -15.24
C PRO A 30 27.72 -30.55 -14.44
N ASN A 31 27.35 -30.99 -13.24
CA ASN A 31 26.25 -30.43 -12.47
C ASN A 31 26.66 -29.80 -11.13
N TRP A 32 27.96 -29.81 -10.79
CA TRP A 32 28.42 -29.19 -9.55
C TRP A 32 29.90 -28.77 -9.60
N GLY A 33 30.27 -27.79 -8.76
CA GLY A 33 31.63 -27.29 -8.63
C GLY A 33 31.77 -25.84 -9.06
N ILE A 34 32.65 -25.59 -10.04
CA ILE A 34 32.84 -24.27 -10.69
C ILE A 34 32.41 -24.41 -12.13
N GLY A 35 31.46 -23.61 -12.55
CA GLY A 35 30.90 -23.60 -13.89
C GLY A 35 31.17 -22.27 -14.62
N ILE A 36 31.50 -22.34 -15.91
CA ILE A 36 31.65 -21.17 -16.80
C ILE A 36 30.76 -21.41 -18.01
N GLY A 37 29.75 -20.54 -18.18
CA GLY A 37 28.79 -20.63 -19.29
C GLY A 37 27.40 -21.03 -18.84
N ASN A 38 26.51 -21.26 -19.82
CA ASN A 38 25.07 -21.44 -19.57
C ASN A 38 24.69 -22.90 -19.24
N SER A 39 25.15 -23.40 -18.09
CA SER A 39 24.66 -24.69 -17.57
C SER A 39 23.24 -24.54 -17.06
N THR A 40 22.32 -25.40 -17.54
CA THR A 40 20.87 -25.29 -17.18
C THR A 40 20.56 -25.84 -15.79
N ARG A 41 21.35 -26.85 -15.33
CA ARG A 41 21.34 -27.40 -13.95
C ARG A 41 22.73 -27.31 -13.37
N PHE A 42 22.86 -26.62 -12.22
CA PHE A 42 24.19 -26.47 -11.59
C PHE A 42 24.10 -26.20 -10.09
N ASN A 43 25.04 -26.79 -9.34
CA ASN A 43 25.21 -26.55 -7.92
C ASN A 43 26.64 -26.05 -7.64
N GLY A 44 26.80 -24.84 -7.13
CA GLY A 44 28.14 -24.31 -6.80
C GLY A 44 28.34 -22.89 -7.26
N LEU A 45 29.55 -22.60 -7.79
CA LEU A 45 29.93 -21.29 -8.28
C LEU A 45 29.78 -21.24 -9.80
N ARG A 46 28.86 -20.43 -10.30
CA ARG A 46 28.61 -20.32 -11.72
C ARG A 46 28.87 -18.89 -12.23
N PHE A 47 29.70 -18.80 -13.25
CA PHE A 47 30.00 -17.56 -13.98
C PHE A 47 29.39 -17.67 -15.38
N ASN A 48 28.49 -16.78 -15.71
CA ASN A 48 27.70 -16.90 -16.92
C ASN A 48 27.60 -15.57 -17.66
N PHE A 49 27.47 -15.63 -18.99
CA PHE A 49 27.20 -14.43 -19.78
C PHE A 49 25.70 -14.13 -19.81
N ILE A 50 24.87 -15.12 -20.07
CA ILE A 50 23.40 -14.99 -20.14
C ILE A 50 22.76 -16.21 -19.50
N ASP A 51 21.73 -15.99 -18.66
CA ASP A 51 20.88 -17.07 -18.13
C ASP A 51 19.78 -17.42 -19.14
N ARG A 52 19.85 -18.60 -19.76
CA ARG A 52 18.85 -19.12 -20.71
C ARG A 52 18.45 -20.54 -20.37
N ASN A 53 17.15 -20.84 -20.53
CA ASN A 53 16.60 -22.20 -20.36
C ASN A 53 17.02 -22.83 -19.02
N ILE A 54 17.10 -22.02 -17.98
CA ILE A 54 17.47 -22.51 -16.65
C ILE A 54 16.45 -23.51 -16.17
N GLU A 55 16.93 -24.63 -15.63
CA GLU A 55 16.12 -25.63 -14.93
C GLU A 55 16.28 -25.47 -13.43
N GLU A 56 17.51 -25.58 -12.92
CA GLU A 56 17.79 -25.38 -11.51
C GLU A 56 19.24 -24.96 -11.26
N ILE A 57 19.43 -23.81 -10.65
CA ILE A 57 20.74 -23.31 -10.21
C ILE A 57 20.72 -23.12 -8.71
N ASN A 58 21.66 -23.75 -8.01
CA ASN A 58 21.84 -23.63 -6.57
C ASN A 58 23.27 -23.15 -6.27
N GLY A 59 23.41 -22.10 -5.46
CA GLY A 59 24.71 -21.58 -5.03
C GLY A 59 24.95 -20.13 -5.47
N LEU A 60 26.17 -19.81 -5.92
CA LEU A 60 26.51 -18.50 -6.42
C LEU A 60 26.37 -18.45 -7.94
N ASN A 61 25.63 -17.48 -8.45
CA ASN A 61 25.50 -17.23 -9.87
C ASN A 61 25.85 -15.77 -10.20
N LEU A 62 26.91 -15.59 -10.98
CA LEU A 62 27.30 -14.30 -11.52
C LEU A 62 26.97 -14.27 -13.02
N THR A 63 26.08 -13.37 -13.42
CA THR A 63 25.63 -13.21 -14.82
C THR A 63 25.97 -11.81 -15.30
N VAL A 64 26.66 -11.69 -16.44
CA VAL A 64 27.15 -10.40 -16.96
C VAL A 64 26.27 -9.79 -18.04
N TRP A 65 25.22 -10.45 -18.48
CA TRP A 65 24.26 -9.93 -19.44
C TRP A 65 22.87 -10.54 -19.25
N TYR A 66 21.86 -10.05 -19.94
CA TYR A 66 20.48 -10.55 -19.85
C TYR A 66 19.97 -11.04 -21.21
N ASP A 67 19.02 -11.98 -21.19
CA ASP A 67 18.25 -12.37 -22.37
C ASP A 67 17.13 -11.38 -22.62
N LYS A 68 16.97 -10.96 -23.88
CA LYS A 68 15.90 -10.06 -24.31
C LYS A 68 14.53 -10.74 -24.33
N ASN A 69 14.49 -12.07 -24.43
CA ASN A 69 13.26 -12.85 -24.50
C ASN A 69 12.78 -13.19 -23.07
N PHE A 70 12.10 -12.25 -22.44
CA PHE A 70 11.58 -12.43 -21.09
C PHE A 70 10.49 -13.50 -20.95
N GLU A 71 9.84 -13.89 -22.05
CA GLU A 71 8.77 -14.90 -22.07
C GLU A 71 9.30 -16.31 -21.80
N ASP A 72 10.58 -16.58 -22.07
CA ASP A 72 11.22 -17.90 -21.91
C ASP A 72 11.88 -18.11 -20.53
N HIS A 73 11.55 -17.28 -19.54
CA HIS A 73 12.09 -17.48 -18.20
C HIS A 73 11.57 -18.77 -17.57
N THR A 74 12.46 -19.76 -17.44
CA THR A 74 12.17 -21.08 -16.90
C THR A 74 12.94 -21.33 -15.60
N GLY A 75 12.63 -22.43 -14.93
CA GLY A 75 13.40 -22.97 -13.82
C GLY A 75 13.49 -22.09 -12.57
N THR A 76 14.38 -22.52 -11.69
CA THR A 76 14.51 -21.94 -10.36
C THR A 76 15.98 -21.65 -10.02
N PHE A 77 16.23 -20.45 -9.50
CA PHE A 77 17.49 -20.09 -8.87
C PHE A 77 17.35 -20.07 -7.36
N LYS A 78 18.33 -20.64 -6.65
CA LYS A 78 18.42 -20.62 -5.17
C LYS A 78 19.86 -20.29 -4.75
N GLY A 79 20.06 -19.22 -4.02
CA GLY A 79 21.37 -18.86 -3.51
C GLY A 79 21.71 -17.37 -3.59
N LEU A 80 22.96 -17.07 -3.94
CA LEU A 80 23.45 -15.69 -4.14
C LEU A 80 23.57 -15.41 -5.65
N GLY A 81 22.70 -14.60 -6.19
CA GLY A 81 22.70 -14.19 -7.59
C GLY A 81 23.15 -12.74 -7.77
N ILE A 82 24.16 -12.52 -8.57
CA ILE A 82 24.65 -11.18 -8.94
C ILE A 82 24.49 -11.02 -10.45
N GLY A 83 23.78 -10.00 -10.88
CA GLY A 83 23.56 -9.67 -12.30
C GLY A 83 24.17 -8.32 -12.67
N VAL A 84 24.94 -8.32 -13.74
CA VAL A 84 25.49 -7.13 -14.37
C VAL A 84 25.06 -7.13 -15.83
N PRO A 85 24.15 -6.28 -16.28
CA PRO A 85 23.49 -5.18 -15.57
C PRO A 85 22.27 -5.60 -14.70
N VAL A 86 21.71 -6.79 -14.89
CA VAL A 86 20.47 -7.22 -14.22
C VAL A 86 20.54 -8.68 -13.77
N ALA A 87 19.92 -8.99 -12.62
CA ALA A 87 19.78 -10.35 -12.09
C ALA A 87 18.37 -10.87 -12.42
N VAL A 88 18.22 -11.43 -13.61
CA VAL A 88 16.96 -11.97 -14.17
C VAL A 88 17.20 -13.35 -14.82
N GLY A 89 16.27 -13.87 -15.59
CA GLY A 89 16.47 -15.07 -16.43
C GLY A 89 15.93 -16.37 -15.82
N THR A 90 15.21 -16.29 -14.71
CA THR A 90 14.57 -17.45 -14.09
C THR A 90 13.09 -17.21 -13.79
N LYS A 91 12.28 -18.27 -13.80
CA LYS A 91 10.87 -18.21 -13.43
C LYS A 91 10.72 -17.92 -11.93
N ASN A 92 11.49 -18.59 -11.10
CA ASN A 92 11.50 -18.38 -9.65
C ASN A 92 12.92 -18.07 -9.18
N ARG A 93 13.04 -17.18 -8.20
CA ARG A 93 14.33 -16.79 -7.62
C ARG A 93 14.24 -16.65 -6.12
N TYR A 94 15.09 -17.40 -5.40
CA TYR A 94 15.09 -17.50 -3.94
C TYR A 94 16.49 -17.25 -3.38
N GLY A 95 16.60 -16.49 -2.30
CA GLY A 95 17.85 -16.21 -1.60
C GLY A 95 18.25 -14.75 -1.70
N VAL A 96 19.50 -14.45 -2.02
CA VAL A 96 20.01 -13.09 -2.16
C VAL A 96 20.24 -12.78 -3.62
N SER A 97 19.69 -11.69 -4.09
CA SER A 97 19.85 -11.26 -5.48
C SER A 97 20.19 -9.77 -5.55
N ALA A 98 21.24 -9.45 -6.30
CA ALA A 98 21.67 -8.08 -6.56
C ALA A 98 21.84 -7.83 -8.05
N GLY A 99 21.37 -6.68 -8.54
CA GLY A 99 21.52 -6.23 -9.92
C GLY A 99 21.84 -4.73 -9.97
N ILE A 100 22.78 -4.32 -10.84
CA ILE A 100 23.11 -2.89 -10.98
C ILE A 100 21.87 -2.08 -11.36
N PHE A 101 21.06 -2.57 -12.29
CA PHE A 101 19.80 -1.93 -12.66
C PHE A 101 18.58 -2.63 -12.07
N ALA A 102 18.50 -3.96 -12.19
CA ALA A 102 17.30 -4.64 -11.75
C ALA A 102 17.55 -6.06 -11.24
N VAL A 103 16.63 -6.49 -10.36
CA VAL A 103 16.45 -7.87 -9.95
C VAL A 103 15.03 -8.29 -10.31
N GLY A 104 14.88 -9.46 -10.95
CA GLY A 104 13.57 -9.93 -11.35
C GLY A 104 13.42 -11.43 -11.47
N ALA A 105 12.18 -11.89 -11.38
CA ALA A 105 11.77 -13.26 -11.65
C ALA A 105 10.45 -13.28 -12.45
N GLY A 106 10.30 -14.26 -13.34
CA GLY A 106 9.07 -14.43 -14.12
C GLY A 106 7.82 -14.69 -13.27
N ASN A 107 7.98 -15.37 -12.14
CA ASN A 107 6.91 -15.61 -11.16
C ASN A 107 7.28 -15.07 -9.78
N ASP A 108 8.01 -15.88 -9.00
CA ASP A 108 8.21 -15.63 -7.58
C ASP A 108 9.65 -15.18 -7.32
N LEU A 109 9.79 -14.07 -6.64
CA LEU A 109 11.05 -13.51 -6.17
C LEU A 109 11.00 -13.44 -4.64
N ALA A 110 11.90 -14.17 -3.95
CA ALA A 110 11.87 -14.17 -2.50
C ALA A 110 13.26 -14.17 -1.86
N GLY A 111 13.40 -13.45 -0.76
CA GLY A 111 14.63 -13.32 0.01
C GLY A 111 15.08 -11.87 0.13
N VAL A 112 16.37 -11.59 -0.10
CA VAL A 112 16.95 -10.24 -0.12
C VAL A 112 17.20 -9.85 -1.56
N ASN A 113 16.52 -8.83 -2.05
CA ASN A 113 16.58 -8.41 -3.44
C ASN A 113 16.92 -6.92 -3.54
N ILE A 114 18.03 -6.60 -4.19
CA ILE A 114 18.53 -5.22 -4.33
C ILE A 114 18.76 -4.93 -5.81
N GLY A 115 17.92 -4.07 -6.37
CA GLY A 115 18.04 -3.58 -7.74
C GLY A 115 18.33 -2.08 -7.74
N GLY A 116 19.36 -1.65 -8.46
CA GLY A 116 19.71 -0.22 -8.54
C GLY A 116 18.60 0.68 -9.08
N LEU A 117 17.73 0.16 -9.94
CA LEU A 117 16.51 0.85 -10.40
C LEU A 117 15.25 0.10 -9.95
N ALA A 118 15.19 -1.22 -10.16
CA ALA A 118 13.95 -1.95 -9.93
C ALA A 118 14.13 -3.33 -9.32
N VAL A 119 13.13 -3.73 -8.52
CA VAL A 119 12.93 -5.11 -8.06
C VAL A 119 11.54 -5.54 -8.49
N GLY A 120 11.42 -6.69 -9.18
CA GLY A 120 10.13 -7.12 -9.71
C GLY A 120 9.89 -8.62 -9.77
N GLY A 121 8.64 -9.02 -9.59
CA GLY A 121 8.16 -10.38 -9.81
C GLY A 121 6.90 -10.40 -10.65
N GLY A 122 6.82 -11.33 -11.60
CA GLY A 122 5.61 -11.48 -12.42
C GLY A 122 4.39 -11.84 -11.57
N ARG A 123 4.57 -12.61 -10.49
CA ARG A 123 3.50 -12.98 -9.56
C ARG A 123 3.74 -12.44 -8.15
N ASN A 124 4.77 -12.89 -7.46
CA ASN A 124 4.97 -12.50 -6.07
C ASN A 124 6.39 -11.98 -5.81
N VAL A 125 6.49 -11.00 -4.92
CA VAL A 125 7.75 -10.51 -4.35
C VAL A 125 7.67 -10.63 -2.83
N ALA A 126 8.67 -11.28 -2.21
CA ALA A 126 8.65 -11.51 -0.77
C ALA A 126 10.03 -11.30 -0.12
N GLY A 127 10.05 -10.82 1.12
CA GLY A 127 11.26 -10.64 1.91
C GLY A 127 11.71 -9.19 2.03
N PHE A 128 13.00 -8.94 1.84
CA PHE A 128 13.59 -7.60 1.89
C PHE A 128 13.90 -7.12 0.46
N ASN A 129 13.18 -6.12 -0.01
CA ASN A 129 13.23 -5.70 -1.39
C ASN A 129 13.52 -4.20 -1.48
N VAL A 130 14.61 -3.84 -2.16
CA VAL A 130 15.04 -2.45 -2.38
C VAL A 130 15.23 -2.21 -3.87
N GLY A 131 14.40 -1.36 -4.43
CA GLY A 131 14.52 -0.86 -5.79
C GLY A 131 14.85 0.63 -5.78
N GLY A 132 15.91 1.05 -6.48
CA GLY A 132 16.29 2.46 -6.54
C GLY A 132 15.21 3.38 -7.08
N LEU A 133 14.31 2.89 -7.94
CA LEU A 133 13.11 3.59 -8.35
C LEU A 133 11.85 2.86 -7.85
N ALA A 134 11.73 1.56 -8.10
CA ALA A 134 10.49 0.86 -7.83
C ALA A 134 10.66 -0.58 -7.32
N VAL A 135 9.69 -1.01 -6.50
CA VAL A 135 9.45 -2.43 -6.19
C VAL A 135 8.05 -2.78 -6.66
N GLY A 136 7.93 -3.82 -7.50
CA GLY A 136 6.66 -4.19 -8.12
C GLY A 136 6.40 -5.70 -8.20
N ALA A 137 5.13 -6.08 -8.16
CA ALA A 137 4.69 -7.44 -8.47
C ALA A 137 3.34 -7.43 -9.21
N GLY A 138 3.17 -8.37 -10.14
CA GLY A 138 1.87 -8.57 -10.78
C GLY A 138 0.81 -9.12 -9.83
N GLY A 139 1.20 -9.90 -8.81
CA GLY A 139 0.34 -10.42 -7.75
C GLY A 139 0.62 -9.74 -6.40
N ASN A 140 1.25 -10.46 -5.48
CA ASN A 140 1.39 -9.99 -4.09
C ASN A 140 2.82 -9.54 -3.77
N ILE A 141 2.91 -8.55 -2.90
CA ILE A 141 4.19 -8.15 -2.27
C ILE A 141 4.08 -8.35 -0.76
N ARG A 142 5.14 -8.95 -0.15
CA ARG A 142 5.19 -9.19 1.30
C ARG A 142 6.57 -8.89 1.87
N GLY A 143 6.62 -8.27 3.04
CA GLY A 143 7.84 -8.04 3.80
C GLY A 143 8.22 -6.57 3.88
N PHE A 144 9.51 -6.26 3.76
CA PHE A 144 10.02 -4.90 3.70
C PHE A 144 10.25 -4.51 2.24
N ASN A 145 9.63 -3.43 1.80
CA ASN A 145 9.67 -3.00 0.41
C ASN A 145 9.96 -1.50 0.33
N LEU A 146 11.05 -1.15 -0.32
CA LEU A 146 11.50 0.23 -0.50
C LEU A 146 11.70 0.53 -1.99
N GLY A 147 10.93 1.45 -2.51
CA GLY A 147 11.11 2.04 -3.84
C GLY A 147 11.18 3.56 -3.73
N VAL A 148 12.23 4.19 -4.26
CA VAL A 148 12.38 5.66 -4.16
C VAL A 148 11.21 6.41 -4.80
N LEU A 149 10.63 5.88 -5.87
CA LEU A 149 9.40 6.43 -6.45
C LEU A 149 8.17 5.65 -5.99
N ALA A 150 8.16 4.32 -6.14
CA ALA A 150 6.93 3.58 -5.90
C ALA A 150 7.15 2.15 -5.38
N VAL A 151 6.17 1.70 -4.57
CA VAL A 151 5.94 0.28 -4.27
C VAL A 151 4.53 -0.07 -4.70
N GLY A 152 4.40 -1.08 -5.58
CA GLY A 152 3.09 -1.42 -6.15
C GLY A 152 2.86 -2.89 -6.40
N SER A 153 1.66 -3.39 -6.09
CA SER A 153 1.24 -4.76 -6.37
C SER A 153 -0.10 -4.82 -7.11
N GLY A 154 -0.24 -5.82 -8.00
CA GLY A 154 -1.51 -6.06 -8.68
C GLY A 154 -2.62 -6.52 -7.72
N ASN A 155 -2.28 -7.26 -6.65
CA ASN A 155 -3.25 -7.74 -5.66
C ASN A 155 -2.99 -7.16 -4.28
N HIS A 156 -2.24 -7.86 -3.43
CA HIS A 156 -2.09 -7.51 -2.02
C HIS A 156 -0.68 -7.04 -1.70
N LEU A 157 -0.59 -6.02 -0.88
CA LEU A 157 0.65 -5.46 -0.36
C LEU A 157 0.67 -5.59 1.16
N THR A 158 1.64 -6.32 1.71
CA THR A 158 1.67 -6.63 3.15
C THR A 158 3.05 -6.40 3.74
N GLY A 159 3.13 -5.73 4.89
CA GLY A 159 4.36 -5.52 5.64
C GLY A 159 4.72 -4.05 5.80
N ILE A 160 5.98 -3.70 5.60
CA ILE A 160 6.47 -2.31 5.63
C ILE A 160 6.76 -1.87 4.21
N ASN A 161 6.04 -0.86 3.75
CA ASN A 161 6.08 -0.42 2.37
C ASN A 161 6.37 1.08 2.31
N VAL A 162 7.47 1.43 1.64
CA VAL A 162 7.93 2.82 1.52
C VAL A 162 8.10 3.16 0.05
N GLY A 163 7.27 4.06 -0.43
CA GLY A 163 7.34 4.63 -1.77
C GLY A 163 7.50 6.14 -1.69
N GLY A 164 8.56 6.71 -2.27
CA GLY A 164 8.81 8.15 -2.19
C GLY A 164 7.74 9.00 -2.88
N ILE A 165 7.01 8.47 -3.85
CA ILE A 165 5.82 9.08 -4.44
C ILE A 165 4.58 8.32 -4.01
N ALA A 166 4.53 7.00 -4.24
CA ALA A 166 3.31 6.25 -4.00
C ALA A 166 3.53 4.85 -3.47
N VAL A 167 2.58 4.41 -2.65
CA VAL A 167 2.38 3.01 -2.26
C VAL A 167 0.99 2.60 -2.72
N GLY A 168 0.90 1.54 -3.54
CA GLY A 168 -0.37 1.14 -4.14
C GLY A 168 -0.59 -0.35 -4.29
N ALA A 169 -1.86 -0.77 -4.21
CA ALA A 169 -2.27 -2.14 -4.51
C ALA A 169 -3.61 -2.18 -5.24
N GLY A 170 -3.77 -3.12 -6.16
CA GLY A 170 -5.07 -3.38 -6.78
C GLY A 170 -6.09 -3.98 -5.80
N GLY A 171 -5.65 -4.81 -4.86
CA GLY A 171 -6.45 -5.35 -3.75
C GLY A 171 -6.13 -4.64 -2.43
N ASN A 172 -5.78 -5.41 -1.38
CA ASN A 172 -5.62 -4.86 -0.04
C ASN A 172 -4.19 -4.41 0.28
N ILE A 173 -4.08 -3.39 1.11
CA ILE A 173 -2.83 -2.97 1.75
C ILE A 173 -2.91 -3.24 3.25
N THR A 174 -1.86 -3.89 3.81
CA THR A 174 -1.83 -4.19 5.25
C THR A 174 -0.44 -3.95 5.83
N GLY A 175 -0.36 -3.22 6.94
CA GLY A 175 0.88 -2.99 7.68
C GLY A 175 1.24 -1.52 7.84
N LEU A 176 2.53 -1.18 7.66
CA LEU A 176 3.05 0.18 7.74
C LEU A 176 3.31 0.70 6.33
N ASN A 177 2.61 1.73 5.92
CA ASN A 177 2.64 2.21 4.55
C ASN A 177 2.97 3.72 4.51
N PHE A 178 4.05 4.07 3.83
CA PHE A 178 4.53 5.43 3.66
C PHE A 178 4.60 5.76 2.17
N GLY A 179 3.65 6.54 1.70
CA GLY A 179 3.64 7.09 0.35
C GLY A 179 3.94 8.58 0.38
N GLY A 180 4.98 9.06 -0.29
CA GLY A 180 5.33 10.47 -0.27
C GLY A 180 4.16 11.36 -0.69
N LEU A 181 3.43 11.03 -1.76
CA LEU A 181 2.21 11.74 -2.14
C LEU A 181 0.96 10.93 -1.81
N ALA A 182 0.96 9.61 -2.05
CA ALA A 182 -0.26 8.82 -1.91
C ALA A 182 -0.02 7.41 -1.36
N VAL A 183 -0.98 6.95 -0.56
CA VAL A 183 -1.20 5.53 -0.26
C VAL A 183 -2.59 5.18 -0.75
N GLY A 184 -2.68 4.21 -1.69
CA GLY A 184 -3.94 3.89 -2.36
C GLY A 184 -4.18 2.41 -2.58
N SER A 185 -5.42 1.98 -2.43
CA SER A 185 -5.84 0.59 -2.59
C SER A 185 -7.18 0.50 -3.32
N GLY A 186 -7.32 -0.50 -4.21
CA GLY A 186 -8.63 -0.84 -4.77
C GLY A 186 -9.56 -1.51 -3.77
N GLY A 187 -9.01 -2.30 -2.82
CA GLY A 187 -9.74 -2.92 -1.72
C GLY A 187 -9.54 -2.17 -0.39
N ASN A 188 -9.20 -2.90 0.67
CA ASN A 188 -9.06 -2.35 2.01
C ASN A 188 -7.64 -1.88 2.33
N ILE A 189 -7.52 -0.86 3.16
CA ILE A 189 -6.26 -0.44 3.79
C ILE A 189 -6.34 -0.69 5.29
N THR A 190 -5.37 -1.43 5.84
CA THR A 190 -5.35 -1.73 7.29
C THR A 190 -3.96 -1.50 7.87
N GLY A 191 -3.88 -0.80 9.00
CA GLY A 191 -2.64 -0.54 9.72
C GLY A 191 -2.32 0.93 9.88
N VAL A 192 -1.05 1.32 9.69
CA VAL A 192 -0.59 2.72 9.76
C VAL A 192 -0.27 3.21 8.36
N ASN A 193 -0.93 4.27 7.94
CA ASN A 193 -0.85 4.79 6.59
C ASN A 193 -0.54 6.28 6.62
N LEU A 194 0.59 6.67 6.05
CA LEU A 194 1.06 8.04 6.04
C LEU A 194 1.32 8.51 4.62
N SER A 195 0.80 9.68 4.27
CA SER A 195 1.07 10.33 2.99
C SER A 195 1.00 11.86 3.09
N VAL A 196 1.61 12.56 2.16
CA VAL A 196 1.54 14.03 2.13
C VAL A 196 0.20 14.51 1.56
N LEU A 197 -0.38 13.81 0.59
CA LEU A 197 -1.63 14.28 -0.04
C LEU A 197 -2.83 13.39 0.29
N VAL A 198 -2.78 12.09 -0.02
CA VAL A 198 -3.98 11.25 0.02
C VAL A 198 -3.71 9.87 0.59
N VAL A 199 -4.55 9.45 1.53
CA VAL A 199 -4.78 8.04 1.87
C VAL A 199 -6.18 7.67 1.38
N GLY A 200 -6.26 6.76 0.39
CA GLY A 200 -7.51 6.43 -0.27
C GLY A 200 -7.73 4.94 -0.49
N SER A 201 -8.94 4.47 -0.27
CA SER A 201 -9.35 3.07 -0.44
C SER A 201 -10.65 2.98 -1.24
N GLY A 202 -10.74 1.99 -2.13
CA GLY A 202 -11.99 1.68 -2.81
C GLY A 202 -13.06 1.13 -1.87
N GLU A 203 -12.66 0.40 -0.83
CA GLU A 203 -13.56 -0.17 0.18
C GLU A 203 -13.37 0.55 1.53
N SER A 204 -12.57 0.00 2.44
CA SER A 204 -12.47 0.51 3.81
C SER A 204 -11.04 0.82 4.25
N ILE A 205 -10.90 1.82 5.13
CA ILE A 205 -9.66 2.16 5.82
C ILE A 205 -9.82 1.83 7.31
N ARG A 206 -8.85 1.10 7.90
CA ARG A 206 -8.85 0.73 9.32
C ARG A 206 -7.49 0.93 9.95
N GLY A 207 -7.45 1.62 11.10
CA GLY A 207 -6.23 1.83 11.89
C GLY A 207 -5.89 3.30 12.03
N ILE A 208 -4.64 3.68 11.75
CA ILE A 208 -4.17 5.06 11.83
C ILE A 208 -3.86 5.55 10.42
N SER A 209 -4.55 6.58 9.98
CA SER A 209 -4.34 7.17 8.66
C SER A 209 -4.14 8.68 8.77
N VAL A 210 -3.00 9.15 8.25
CA VAL A 210 -2.63 10.57 8.27
C VAL A 210 -2.27 11.00 6.85
N SER A 211 -2.91 12.06 6.41
CA SER A 211 -2.60 12.69 5.12
C SER A 211 -2.70 14.21 5.20
N GLY A 212 -1.94 14.90 4.37
CA GLY A 212 -1.97 16.37 4.33
C GLY A 212 -3.23 16.96 3.67
N LEU A 213 -3.96 16.19 2.86
CA LEU A 213 -5.21 16.65 2.26
C LEU A 213 -6.40 15.76 2.62
N VAL A 214 -6.40 14.50 2.18
CA VAL A 214 -7.61 13.68 2.24
C VAL A 214 -7.34 12.29 2.80
N VAL A 215 -8.16 11.86 3.76
CA VAL A 215 -8.36 10.46 4.12
C VAL A 215 -9.76 10.07 3.68
N GLY A 216 -9.87 9.12 2.74
CA GLY A 216 -11.18 8.77 2.17
C GLY A 216 -11.32 7.31 1.74
N ALA A 217 -12.52 6.77 1.94
CA ALA A 217 -12.86 5.42 1.54
C ALA A 217 -14.22 5.37 0.84
N GLY A 218 -14.40 4.38 -0.04
CA GLY A 218 -15.69 4.13 -0.69
C GLY A 218 -16.77 3.71 0.31
N GLU A 219 -16.41 2.93 1.32
CA GLU A 219 -17.33 2.43 2.34
C GLU A 219 -17.06 3.05 3.71
N THR A 220 -16.04 2.57 4.42
CA THR A 220 -15.82 2.91 5.83
C THR A 220 -14.41 3.44 6.11
N VAL A 221 -14.31 4.49 6.91
CA VAL A 221 -13.08 4.96 7.53
C VAL A 221 -13.18 4.75 9.04
N SER A 222 -12.23 4.00 9.63
CA SER A 222 -12.30 3.66 11.06
C SER A 222 -10.93 3.71 11.77
N GLY A 223 -10.93 4.17 13.01
CA GLY A 223 -9.74 4.30 13.85
C GLY A 223 -9.36 5.75 14.14
N ILE A 224 -8.10 6.13 13.93
CA ILE A 224 -7.60 7.51 14.07
C ILE A 224 -7.29 8.03 12.65
N ASN A 225 -8.05 9.00 12.21
CA ASN A 225 -7.97 9.51 10.85
C ASN A 225 -7.75 11.04 10.88
N ILE A 226 -6.64 11.47 10.29
CA ILE A 226 -6.25 12.87 10.21
C ILE A 226 -6.07 13.21 8.74
N GLY A 227 -7.02 13.97 8.19
CA GLY A 227 -6.93 14.55 6.86
C GLY A 227 -6.74 16.06 6.95
N GLY A 228 -5.71 16.61 6.35
CA GLY A 228 -5.46 18.05 6.45
C GLY A 228 -6.63 18.91 5.99
N LEU A 229 -7.40 18.47 5.01
CA LEU A 229 -8.62 19.12 4.56
C LEU A 229 -9.87 18.31 4.86
N VAL A 230 -9.89 17.03 4.49
CA VAL A 230 -11.13 16.22 4.54
C VAL A 230 -10.87 14.82 5.08
N VAL A 231 -11.79 14.35 5.92
CA VAL A 231 -11.97 12.93 6.25
C VAL A 231 -13.38 12.53 5.83
N GLY A 232 -13.50 11.49 4.99
CA GLY A 232 -14.81 11.08 4.49
C GLY A 232 -14.92 9.63 4.07
N ALA A 233 -16.14 9.12 4.09
CA ALA A 233 -16.49 7.80 3.61
C ALA A 233 -17.88 7.78 3.00
N GLY A 234 -18.13 6.82 2.10
CA GLY A 234 -19.46 6.67 1.51
C GLY A 234 -20.51 6.23 2.51
N GLU A 235 -20.16 5.30 3.42
CA GLU A 235 -21.10 4.73 4.39
C GLU A 235 -20.87 5.25 5.79
N SER A 236 -19.65 5.02 6.37
CA SER A 236 -19.42 5.39 7.77
C SER A 236 -18.01 5.89 8.07
N VAL A 237 -17.94 6.85 9.01
CA VAL A 237 -16.70 7.35 9.61
C VAL A 237 -16.74 7.09 11.11
N ASN A 238 -15.80 6.26 11.62
CA ASN A 238 -15.82 5.79 12.98
C ASN A 238 -14.50 6.08 13.71
N GLY A 239 -14.56 6.42 15.01
CA GLY A 239 -13.40 6.64 15.87
C GLY A 239 -13.04 8.10 16.05
N ILE A 240 -11.78 8.48 15.90
CA ILE A 240 -11.28 9.85 16.05
C ILE A 240 -10.95 10.40 14.65
N ASN A 241 -11.68 11.44 14.25
CA ASN A 241 -11.59 11.98 12.89
C ASN A 241 -11.34 13.49 12.95
N LEU A 242 -10.19 13.92 12.45
CA LEU A 242 -9.74 15.30 12.49
C LEU A 242 -9.47 15.80 11.08
N SER A 243 -10.01 16.98 10.74
CA SER A 243 -9.67 17.66 9.50
C SER A 243 -9.89 19.18 9.63
N ALA A 244 -9.28 19.96 8.74
CA ALA A 244 -9.47 21.40 8.78
C ALA A 244 -10.84 21.81 8.22
N LEU A 245 -11.27 21.23 7.08
CA LEU A 245 -12.48 21.68 6.40
C LEU A 245 -13.70 20.83 6.70
N ALA A 246 -13.63 19.50 6.47
CA ALA A 246 -14.84 18.69 6.59
C ALA A 246 -14.61 17.26 7.08
N VAL A 247 -15.52 16.79 7.92
CA VAL A 247 -15.76 15.37 8.19
C VAL A 247 -17.18 15.05 7.71
N GLY A 248 -17.28 14.07 6.79
CA GLY A 248 -18.56 13.72 6.16
C GLY A 248 -18.73 12.24 5.83
N SER A 249 -19.92 11.72 6.10
CA SER A 249 -20.34 10.35 5.76
C SER A 249 -21.85 10.23 6.01
N SER A 250 -22.49 9.16 5.52
CA SER A 250 -23.87 8.87 5.93
C SER A 250 -23.96 8.66 7.44
N GLU A 251 -23.01 7.92 8.00
CA GLU A 251 -22.96 7.67 9.44
C GLU A 251 -21.61 8.10 10.05
N ILE A 252 -21.64 8.84 11.15
CA ILE A 252 -20.45 9.27 11.89
C ILE A 252 -20.58 8.83 13.35
N ARG A 253 -19.59 8.05 13.84
CA ARG A 253 -19.55 7.57 15.22
C ARG A 253 -18.23 7.88 15.89
N GLY A 254 -18.26 8.47 17.08
CA GLY A 254 -17.09 8.75 17.91
C GLY A 254 -16.80 10.24 18.03
N MET A 255 -15.55 10.64 17.81
CA MET A 255 -15.11 12.03 17.95
C MET A 255 -14.77 12.60 16.57
N SER A 256 -15.35 13.73 16.23
CA SER A 256 -15.08 14.40 14.93
C SER A 256 -14.84 15.88 15.14
N ALA A 257 -13.77 16.42 14.52
CA ALA A 257 -13.48 17.84 14.55
C ALA A 257 -13.10 18.34 13.15
N ALA A 258 -13.86 19.33 12.65
CA ALA A 258 -13.63 20.02 11.38
C ALA A 258 -14.44 21.32 11.35
N LEU A 259 -14.17 22.25 10.41
CA LEU A 259 -15.05 23.42 10.22
C LEU A 259 -16.51 22.99 9.96
N VAL A 260 -16.68 21.91 9.20
CA VAL A 260 -18.00 21.35 8.87
C VAL A 260 -18.01 19.86 9.24
N VAL A 261 -19.02 19.45 9.97
CA VAL A 261 -19.31 18.02 10.24
C VAL A 261 -20.75 17.73 9.80
N GLY A 262 -20.95 16.70 8.99
CA GLY A 262 -22.29 16.38 8.53
C GLY A 262 -22.49 14.94 8.06
N GLY A 263 -23.69 14.42 8.36
CA GLY A 263 -24.13 13.08 7.99
C GLY A 263 -25.64 12.92 8.14
N GLU A 264 -26.12 11.70 7.94
CA GLU A 264 -27.50 11.35 8.25
C GLU A 264 -27.65 10.98 9.72
N GLU A 265 -26.74 10.17 10.24
CA GLU A 265 -26.65 9.86 11.66
C GLU A 265 -25.28 10.22 12.23
N VAL A 266 -25.26 11.05 13.27
CA VAL A 266 -24.01 11.44 13.95
C VAL A 266 -24.14 11.12 15.44
N THR A 267 -23.28 10.20 15.92
CA THR A 267 -23.27 9.74 17.29
C THR A 267 -21.92 10.01 17.95
N GLY A 268 -21.92 10.69 19.09
CA GLY A 268 -20.73 10.94 19.90
C GLY A 268 -20.47 12.41 20.13
N PHE A 269 -19.20 12.85 19.95
CA PHE A 269 -18.75 14.21 20.21
C PHE A 269 -18.28 14.87 18.92
N SER A 270 -18.92 15.95 18.52
CA SER A 270 -18.60 16.68 17.30
C SER A 270 -18.29 18.15 17.59
N VAL A 271 -17.15 18.62 17.07
CA VAL A 271 -16.75 20.03 17.07
C VAL A 271 -16.70 20.52 15.63
N ALA A 272 -17.68 21.36 15.27
CA ALA A 272 -17.81 21.91 13.92
C ALA A 272 -17.95 23.44 13.98
N PRO A 273 -16.88 24.21 14.21
CA PRO A 273 -16.96 25.63 14.51
C PRO A 273 -17.82 26.45 13.55
N ALA A 274 -17.92 26.06 12.28
CA ALA A 274 -18.78 26.77 11.33
C ALA A 274 -20.18 26.12 11.24
N TYR A 275 -20.26 24.82 10.94
CA TYR A 275 -21.53 24.21 10.57
C TYR A 275 -21.58 22.73 10.94
N PHE A 276 -22.57 22.34 11.74
CA PHE A 276 -22.94 20.95 12.02
C PHE A 276 -24.26 20.65 11.34
N ARG A 277 -24.33 19.57 10.55
CA ARG A 277 -25.51 19.25 9.76
C ARG A 277 -25.93 17.78 9.89
N ILE A 278 -27.18 17.54 10.22
CA ILE A 278 -27.86 16.28 10.00
C ILE A 278 -28.73 16.41 8.76
N THR A 279 -28.54 15.49 7.79
CA THR A 279 -29.27 15.44 6.53
C THR A 279 -30.42 14.44 6.63
N GLY A 280 -31.58 14.80 6.08
CA GLY A 280 -32.76 13.94 6.11
C GLY A 280 -33.65 14.09 7.34
N GLU A 281 -34.95 13.90 7.14
CA GLU A 281 -35.97 14.01 8.19
C GLU A 281 -35.90 12.84 9.18
N ASN A 282 -35.42 11.68 8.76
CA ASN A 282 -35.18 10.51 9.61
C ASN A 282 -33.77 10.50 10.22
N GLY A 283 -32.96 11.49 9.94
CA GLY A 283 -31.60 11.59 10.46
C GLY A 283 -31.58 11.88 11.96
N ALA A 284 -30.46 11.54 12.61
CA ALA A 284 -30.35 11.71 14.05
C ALA A 284 -28.97 12.23 14.49
N MET A 285 -28.98 13.11 15.45
CA MET A 285 -27.80 13.49 16.25
C MET A 285 -27.96 12.90 17.64
N LYS A 286 -26.96 12.09 18.09
CA LYS A 286 -26.93 11.47 19.42
C LYS A 286 -25.61 11.82 20.12
N GLY A 287 -25.67 12.64 21.17
CA GLY A 287 -24.46 13.04 21.92
C GLY A 287 -24.30 14.55 22.02
N ILE A 288 -23.11 15.06 21.69
CA ILE A 288 -22.76 16.49 21.85
C ILE A 288 -22.28 17.07 20.51
N ALA A 289 -22.89 18.17 20.10
CA ALA A 289 -22.48 18.96 18.96
C ALA A 289 -22.16 20.41 19.38
N LEU A 290 -20.95 20.86 19.05
CA LEU A 290 -20.48 22.22 19.25
C LEU A 290 -20.29 22.89 17.89
N SER A 291 -21.11 23.92 17.55
CA SER A 291 -21.02 24.58 16.25
C SER A 291 -21.61 25.99 16.29
N ALA A 292 -21.14 26.90 15.44
CA ALA A 292 -21.85 28.17 15.30
C ALA A 292 -23.29 27.96 14.83
N PHE A 293 -23.50 27.04 13.88
CA PHE A 293 -24.83 26.68 13.41
C PHE A 293 -25.03 25.16 13.45
N ASN A 294 -25.87 24.68 14.37
CA ASN A 294 -26.33 23.31 14.42
C ASN A 294 -27.66 23.20 13.62
N HIS A 295 -27.62 22.49 12.50
CA HIS A 295 -28.78 22.28 11.62
C HIS A 295 -29.17 20.81 11.59
N ILE A 296 -30.03 20.41 12.49
CA ILE A 296 -30.49 19.03 12.66
C ILE A 296 -31.87 18.86 12.03
N LYS A 297 -31.92 18.42 10.77
CA LYS A 297 -33.20 18.25 10.06
C LYS A 297 -34.07 17.11 10.61
N GLY A 298 -33.51 16.24 11.42
CA GLY A 298 -34.18 15.12 12.07
C GLY A 298 -34.23 15.26 13.58
N PHE A 299 -33.97 14.16 14.28
CA PHE A 299 -34.06 14.04 15.71
C PHE A 299 -32.76 14.43 16.41
N GLN A 300 -32.81 15.29 17.40
CA GLN A 300 -31.70 15.61 18.30
C GLN A 300 -31.87 14.87 19.62
N GLN A 301 -30.89 14.01 19.96
CA GLN A 301 -30.79 13.39 21.28
C GLN A 301 -29.46 13.81 21.95
N GLY A 302 -29.55 14.63 23.00
CA GLY A 302 -28.39 15.12 23.73
C GLY A 302 -28.23 16.64 23.67
N LEU A 303 -26.99 17.12 23.56
CA LEU A 303 -26.64 18.53 23.75
C LEU A 303 -26.14 19.18 22.44
N ALA A 304 -26.79 20.24 22.00
CA ALA A 304 -26.30 21.10 20.94
C ALA A 304 -25.95 22.49 21.50
N ILE A 305 -24.71 22.93 21.31
CA ILE A 305 -24.24 24.25 21.74
C ILE A 305 -23.82 25.02 20.50
N GLY A 306 -24.41 26.25 20.34
CA GLY A 306 -24.11 27.07 19.18
C GLY A 306 -24.66 28.48 19.25
N ILE A 307 -24.41 29.27 18.21
CA ILE A 307 -25.06 30.56 18.07
C ILE A 307 -26.53 30.33 17.68
N VAL A 308 -26.75 29.50 16.68
CA VAL A 308 -28.07 29.13 16.19
C VAL A 308 -28.19 27.60 16.23
N ASN A 309 -29.23 27.10 16.89
CA ASN A 309 -29.56 25.69 16.94
C ASN A 309 -30.94 25.47 16.32
N TYR A 310 -31.00 24.60 15.30
CA TYR A 310 -32.23 24.15 14.70
C TYR A 310 -32.33 22.64 14.84
N ALA A 311 -33.46 22.13 15.33
CA ALA A 311 -33.81 20.74 15.26
C ALA A 311 -35.28 20.56 14.79
N PHE A 312 -35.54 19.44 14.09
CA PHE A 312 -36.94 19.09 13.80
C PHE A 312 -37.64 18.65 15.08
N GLU A 313 -37.06 17.70 15.80
CA GLU A 313 -37.52 17.19 17.08
C GLU A 313 -36.35 17.05 18.07
N ILE A 314 -36.59 17.14 19.36
CA ILE A 314 -35.54 17.10 20.40
C ILE A 314 -35.95 16.23 21.59
N SER A 315 -34.96 15.41 22.05
CA SER A 315 -34.91 14.87 23.43
C SER A 315 -33.54 15.23 24.02
N GLY A 316 -33.46 16.38 24.69
CA GLY A 316 -32.19 16.92 25.16
C GLY A 316 -32.19 18.45 25.32
N ILE A 317 -31.03 19.07 25.08
CA ILE A 317 -30.82 20.49 25.36
C ILE A 317 -30.17 21.20 24.16
N GLN A 318 -30.66 22.37 23.84
CA GLN A 318 -30.02 23.36 22.98
C GLN A 318 -29.58 24.57 23.79
N ILE A 319 -28.34 25.01 23.64
CA ILE A 319 -27.79 26.22 24.27
C ILE A 319 -27.26 27.14 23.19
N GLY A 320 -27.81 28.38 23.10
CA GLY A 320 -27.38 29.32 22.07
C GLY A 320 -28.20 30.60 22.04
N LEU A 321 -27.82 31.56 21.20
CA LEU A 321 -28.58 32.79 21.09
C LEU A 321 -29.99 32.56 20.54
N LEU A 322 -30.13 31.64 19.58
CA LEU A 322 -31.39 31.22 18.98
C LEU A 322 -31.49 29.70 18.96
N ASN A 323 -32.52 29.17 19.62
CA ASN A 323 -32.76 27.73 19.70
C ASN A 323 -34.17 27.44 19.17
N TYR A 324 -34.22 26.79 17.98
CA TYR A 324 -35.49 26.51 17.29
C TYR A 324 -35.73 25.00 17.21
N VAL A 325 -36.90 24.58 17.71
CA VAL A 325 -37.38 23.21 17.60
C VAL A 325 -38.76 23.18 16.94
N ARG A 326 -38.84 22.57 15.75
CA ARG A 326 -40.04 22.63 14.90
C ARG A 326 -41.25 21.97 15.54
N GLU A 327 -41.09 20.82 16.18
CA GLU A 327 -42.20 20.05 16.77
C GLU A 327 -42.58 20.46 18.22
N ASN A 328 -41.93 21.50 18.74
CA ASN A 328 -42.33 22.07 20.01
C ASN A 328 -43.66 22.85 19.88
N ARG A 329 -44.37 23.03 21.01
CA ARG A 329 -45.60 23.84 21.06
C ARG A 329 -45.31 25.26 20.55
N LYS A 330 -46.26 25.88 19.84
CA LYS A 330 -46.08 27.15 19.11
C LYS A 330 -45.32 28.21 19.90
N GLY A 331 -45.55 28.39 21.19
CA GLY A 331 -44.86 29.38 22.06
C GLY A 331 -43.46 28.94 22.50
N LEU A 332 -43.08 27.69 22.35
CA LEU A 332 -41.77 27.13 22.77
C LEU A 332 -40.87 26.73 21.59
N ARG A 333 -41.28 27.04 20.37
CA ARG A 333 -40.49 26.67 19.17
C ARG A 333 -39.18 27.45 19.06
N LEU A 334 -39.19 28.72 19.39
CA LEU A 334 -38.01 29.60 19.34
C LEU A 334 -37.78 30.20 20.70
N LEU A 335 -36.69 29.81 21.34
CA LEU A 335 -36.30 30.34 22.64
C LEU A 335 -34.87 30.87 22.60
N PRO A 336 -34.62 32.01 23.26
CA PRO A 336 -33.28 32.52 23.45
C PRO A 336 -32.61 31.74 24.61
N VAL A 337 -31.29 31.71 24.63
CA VAL A 337 -30.41 31.11 25.65
C VAL A 337 -30.48 29.60 25.71
N PHE A 338 -31.63 28.98 25.95
CA PHE A 338 -31.74 27.53 25.92
C PHE A 338 -33.15 27.06 25.51
N ASN A 339 -33.22 25.86 24.94
CA ASN A 339 -34.43 25.12 24.69
C ASN A 339 -34.20 23.66 25.11
N ALA A 340 -35.13 23.06 25.83
CA ALA A 340 -34.98 21.70 26.30
C ALA A 340 -36.33 20.98 26.26
N ARG A 341 -36.26 19.69 25.92
CA ARG A 341 -37.39 18.76 26.02
C ARG A 341 -36.81 17.36 26.30
N PHE A 342 -37.41 16.65 27.22
CA PHE A 342 -37.08 15.28 27.56
C PHE A 342 -38.37 14.46 27.49
N ASP A 343 -38.40 13.47 26.63
CA ASP A 343 -39.47 12.51 26.48
C ASP A 343 -39.04 11.16 27.02
#